data_5697ebc4a0159f52a012e9864e67b082
#
_entry.id   5697ebc4a0159f52a012e9864e67b082
#
_cell.length_a   1.000
_cell.length_b   1.000
_cell.length_c   1.000
_cell.angle_alpha   90.00
_cell.angle_beta   90.00
_cell.angle_gamma   90.00
#
_symmetry.space_group_name_H-M   'P 1'
#
loop_
_entity.id
_entity.type
_entity.pdbx_description
1 polymer ?
#
loop_
_entity_poly.entity_id
_entity_poly.type
_entity_poly.pdbx_seq_one_letter_code
_entity_poly.pdbx_strand_id
1 'polypeptide(L)'
;MQAIWLNNYPAGVSKTLDLDPAETLLDFFESSTTAWSDRPAFHNLGHTLSYADIDHLSQQFAAYLQDSLGLERGDRVAIMMPNLLQYPVALFGCLRAGMVVVNVNPLYTARELEHQLVDSGAKALIVYAGSAHVYAEIKHATAIEHVLVTEPGDLLPLVKRLLVNFVVRYVRKMIPKYAIGSAVPFRAILKARMSAYRRPEKLTGKDLAILQYTGGTTGLAKGAMLSNSNLLANVTQVNGWFGGRDVPGKEIIITALPLYHVYALTVNCLSYFEKGALNILITDPRDTKGLIKEMSRWPFTALTGVNTLFQSLVRHPDFAALDFSTLKVVSAGGMALQADTAREWQRVTGTQVIEGYGLSETSPVVSSNPLDLPEYNGSIGMPFPETNVSIRDENGVEVALGVAGELCVSGPQVMLGYWNKPEATAEVMTADGFFETGDLATMDEKGYLRIVGRKKDMIIVGGFNVYPDEVENVVTEHPDVLEAACIGVPDDDGDDDEVVKLFVVVREGSAVTPEQLRAWCKENMAAYKVPKKVEFRTELPKSNVGKVLRRELRDEQVAG
;
A
#
# COMPACT_ATOMS: atom_id res chain seq x y z
N MET A 1 -11.41 2.27 -25.84
CA MET A 1 -11.18 0.81 -26.04
C MET A 1 -12.45 0.07 -25.65
N GLN A 2 -12.92 -0.89 -26.43
CA GLN A 2 -14.03 -1.72 -25.96
C GLN A 2 -13.57 -2.48 -24.72
N ALA A 3 -14.42 -2.65 -23.70
CA ALA A 3 -14.09 -3.34 -22.45
C ALA A 3 -13.96 -4.87 -22.69
N ILE A 4 -12.96 -5.27 -23.50
CA ILE A 4 -12.74 -6.66 -23.95
C ILE A 4 -12.51 -7.62 -22.80
N TRP A 5 -11.93 -7.15 -21.69
CA TRP A 5 -11.66 -7.94 -20.48
C TRP A 5 -12.93 -8.50 -19.83
N LEU A 6 -14.08 -7.82 -19.99
CA LEU A 6 -15.35 -8.29 -19.43
C LEU A 6 -15.80 -9.65 -19.95
N ASN A 7 -15.30 -10.07 -21.13
CA ASN A 7 -15.61 -11.38 -21.69
C ASN A 7 -14.69 -12.50 -21.15
N ASN A 8 -13.63 -12.11 -20.48
CA ASN A 8 -12.59 -13.00 -19.95
C ASN A 8 -12.55 -13.03 -18.41
N TYR A 9 -13.54 -12.41 -17.76
CA TYR A 9 -13.62 -12.44 -16.31
C TYR A 9 -13.74 -13.87 -15.76
N PRO A 10 -13.11 -14.15 -14.61
CA PRO A 10 -13.24 -15.45 -13.96
C PRO A 10 -14.71 -15.81 -13.68
N ALA A 11 -15.00 -17.11 -13.62
CA ALA A 11 -16.32 -17.59 -13.26
C ALA A 11 -16.72 -17.06 -11.85
N GLY A 12 -17.94 -16.54 -11.75
CA GLY A 12 -18.48 -15.98 -10.50
C GLY A 12 -18.16 -14.50 -10.26
N VAL A 13 -17.31 -13.88 -11.07
CA VAL A 13 -17.05 -12.42 -10.99
C VAL A 13 -18.12 -11.68 -11.78
N SER A 14 -18.86 -10.77 -11.10
CA SER A 14 -19.84 -9.89 -11.75
C SER A 14 -19.15 -8.84 -12.60
N LYS A 15 -19.80 -8.44 -13.69
CA LYS A 15 -19.36 -7.32 -14.54
C LYS A 15 -19.74 -5.95 -13.98
N THR A 16 -20.70 -5.91 -13.06
CA THR A 16 -21.25 -4.73 -12.43
C THR A 16 -21.19 -4.84 -10.92
N LEU A 17 -21.17 -3.70 -10.26
CA LEU A 17 -21.18 -3.61 -8.80
C LEU A 17 -22.60 -3.30 -8.31
N ASP A 18 -22.93 -3.81 -7.14
CA ASP A 18 -24.12 -3.41 -6.39
C ASP A 18 -23.66 -2.40 -5.32
N LEU A 19 -23.69 -1.13 -5.67
CA LEU A 19 -23.25 -0.03 -4.82
C LEU A 19 -24.44 0.80 -4.38
N ASP A 20 -24.60 1.01 -3.09
CA ASP A 20 -25.47 2.06 -2.56
C ASP A 20 -24.69 3.39 -2.47
N PRO A 21 -24.98 4.38 -3.33
CA PRO A 21 -24.28 5.66 -3.31
C PRO A 21 -24.52 6.47 -2.01
N ALA A 22 -25.48 6.07 -1.19
CA ALA A 22 -25.73 6.70 0.10
C ALA A 22 -24.95 6.05 1.25
N GLU A 23 -24.45 4.82 1.07
CA GLU A 23 -23.70 4.09 2.08
C GLU A 23 -22.40 4.80 2.44
N THR A 24 -22.07 4.78 3.73
CA THR A 24 -20.83 5.34 4.26
C THR A 24 -19.97 4.27 4.91
N LEU A 25 -18.67 4.54 5.10
CA LEU A 25 -17.79 3.66 5.86
C LEU A 25 -18.27 3.46 7.31
N LEU A 26 -19.08 4.37 7.84
CA LEU A 26 -19.70 4.19 9.15
C LEU A 26 -20.82 3.14 9.09
N ASP A 27 -21.70 3.18 8.07
CA ASP A 27 -22.74 2.17 7.86
C ASP A 27 -22.14 0.79 7.64
N PHE A 28 -21.16 0.70 6.78
CA PHE A 28 -20.33 -0.48 6.52
C PHE A 28 -19.73 -1.05 7.82
N PHE A 29 -19.13 -0.20 8.66
CA PHE A 29 -18.53 -0.61 9.92
C PHE A 29 -19.57 -1.13 10.91
N GLU A 30 -20.68 -0.42 11.09
CA GLU A 30 -21.74 -0.80 12.03
C GLU A 30 -22.46 -2.09 11.59
N SER A 31 -22.69 -2.28 10.30
CA SER A 31 -23.23 -3.54 9.75
C SER A 31 -22.28 -4.70 10.00
N SER A 32 -20.99 -4.54 9.75
CA SER A 32 -19.97 -5.57 9.95
C SER A 32 -19.83 -5.95 11.43
N THR A 33 -19.78 -4.97 12.35
CA THR A 33 -19.66 -5.24 13.79
C THR A 33 -20.92 -5.89 14.36
N THR A 34 -22.09 -5.58 13.82
CA THR A 34 -23.34 -6.23 14.18
C THR A 34 -23.38 -7.68 13.69
N ALA A 35 -23.00 -7.92 12.44
CA ALA A 35 -23.04 -9.25 11.83
C ALA A 35 -22.05 -10.23 12.47
N TRP A 36 -20.89 -9.71 12.92
CA TRP A 36 -19.75 -10.54 13.36
C TRP A 36 -19.34 -10.33 14.82
N SER A 37 -20.20 -9.77 15.68
CA SER A 37 -19.89 -9.26 17.02
C SER A 37 -18.99 -10.17 17.85
N ASP A 38 -19.31 -11.46 17.93
CA ASP A 38 -18.61 -12.45 18.77
C ASP A 38 -17.32 -13.01 18.11
N ARG A 39 -17.02 -12.60 16.89
CA ARG A 39 -15.85 -13.14 16.18
C ARG A 39 -14.59 -12.35 16.50
N PRO A 40 -13.42 -13.01 16.42
CA PRO A 40 -12.14 -12.31 16.47
C PRO A 40 -11.95 -11.42 15.24
N ALA A 41 -11.56 -10.15 15.45
CA ALA A 41 -11.35 -9.16 14.38
C ALA A 41 -9.88 -8.89 14.12
N PHE A 42 -9.13 -8.52 15.15
CA PHE A 42 -7.71 -8.15 15.03
C PHE A 42 -6.87 -8.82 16.12
N HIS A 43 -5.74 -9.37 15.70
CA HIS A 43 -4.75 -9.97 16.59
C HIS A 43 -3.40 -9.25 16.46
N ASN A 44 -2.76 -8.94 17.58
CA ASN A 44 -1.40 -8.41 17.58
C ASN A 44 -0.72 -8.73 18.92
N LEU A 45 0.56 -8.99 18.88
CA LEU A 45 1.38 -9.29 20.07
C LEU A 45 0.73 -10.30 21.02
N GLY A 46 0.03 -11.30 20.48
CA GLY A 46 -0.60 -12.40 21.22
C GLY A 46 -1.85 -11.96 22.01
N HIS A 47 -2.56 -10.93 21.59
CA HIS A 47 -3.88 -10.54 22.08
C HIS A 47 -4.82 -10.30 20.91
N THR A 48 -6.08 -10.70 21.08
CA THR A 48 -7.11 -10.58 20.06
C THR A 48 -8.22 -9.69 20.58
N LEU A 49 -8.67 -8.77 19.73
CA LEU A 49 -9.89 -8.02 19.92
C LEU A 49 -10.98 -8.61 19.01
N SER A 50 -12.20 -8.78 19.57
CA SER A 50 -13.38 -9.15 18.79
C SER A 50 -13.94 -7.96 18.02
N TYR A 51 -14.90 -8.21 17.12
CA TYR A 51 -15.66 -7.15 16.46
C TYR A 51 -16.41 -6.29 17.47
N ALA A 52 -16.99 -6.91 18.52
CA ALA A 52 -17.63 -6.18 19.63
C ALA A 52 -16.63 -5.31 20.42
N ASP A 53 -15.38 -5.78 20.64
CA ASP A 53 -14.37 -4.96 21.29
C ASP A 53 -13.99 -3.74 20.43
N ILE A 54 -13.84 -3.93 19.11
CA ILE A 54 -13.56 -2.83 18.18
C ILE A 54 -14.72 -1.83 18.15
N ASP A 55 -15.95 -2.32 18.11
CA ASP A 55 -17.15 -1.48 18.19
C ASP A 55 -17.14 -0.63 19.46
N HIS A 56 -16.99 -1.27 20.62
CA HIS A 56 -16.99 -0.59 21.91
C HIS A 56 -15.83 0.44 22.04
N LEU A 57 -14.60 0.04 21.72
CA LEU A 57 -13.44 0.91 21.86
C LEU A 57 -13.49 2.10 20.88
N SER A 58 -13.96 1.88 19.65
CA SER A 58 -14.12 2.95 18.67
C SER A 58 -15.23 3.93 19.05
N GLN A 59 -16.32 3.47 19.71
CA GLN A 59 -17.34 4.35 20.26
C GLN A 59 -16.79 5.26 21.36
N GLN A 60 -16.02 4.69 22.29
CA GLN A 60 -15.35 5.48 23.34
C GLN A 60 -14.41 6.51 22.75
N PHE A 61 -13.65 6.11 21.73
CA PHE A 61 -12.72 7.01 21.06
C PHE A 61 -13.44 8.14 20.31
N ALA A 62 -14.53 7.82 19.58
CA ALA A 62 -15.36 8.81 18.88
C ALA A 62 -15.96 9.84 19.86
N ALA A 63 -16.51 9.39 20.99
CA ALA A 63 -17.02 10.28 22.02
C ALA A 63 -15.93 11.20 22.58
N TYR A 64 -14.69 10.68 22.75
CA TYR A 64 -13.58 11.50 23.20
C TYR A 64 -13.20 12.59 22.19
N LEU A 65 -13.14 12.26 20.90
CA LEU A 65 -12.87 13.24 19.85
C LEU A 65 -13.88 14.37 19.84
N GLN A 66 -15.17 14.04 20.01
CA GLN A 66 -16.27 15.01 19.98
C GLN A 66 -16.38 15.84 21.28
N ASP A 67 -16.33 15.18 22.44
CA ASP A 67 -16.65 15.84 23.72
C ASP A 67 -15.44 16.46 24.41
N SER A 68 -14.28 15.78 24.37
CA SER A 68 -13.10 16.24 25.07
C SER A 68 -12.19 17.09 24.22
N LEU A 69 -12.07 16.74 22.91
CA LEU A 69 -11.24 17.52 21.98
C LEU A 69 -12.07 18.59 21.25
N GLY A 70 -13.41 18.52 21.29
CA GLY A 70 -14.27 19.47 20.60
C GLY A 70 -14.12 19.44 19.08
N LEU A 71 -13.69 18.31 18.52
CA LEU A 71 -13.54 18.18 17.08
C LEU A 71 -14.90 18.08 16.40
N GLU A 72 -14.99 18.70 15.23
CA GLU A 72 -16.21 18.75 14.44
C GLU A 72 -16.09 17.87 13.19
N ARG A 73 -17.23 17.51 12.60
CA ARG A 73 -17.28 16.77 11.34
C ARG A 73 -16.41 17.42 10.28
N GLY A 74 -15.58 16.62 9.62
CA GLY A 74 -14.63 17.06 8.59
C GLY A 74 -13.29 17.54 9.13
N ASP A 75 -13.10 17.64 10.44
CA ASP A 75 -11.79 17.88 11.01
C ASP A 75 -10.85 16.70 10.70
N ARG A 76 -9.58 17.01 10.44
CA ARG A 76 -8.56 16.02 10.08
C ARG A 76 -7.86 15.51 11.32
N VAL A 77 -7.78 14.18 11.44
CA VAL A 77 -7.07 13.47 12.51
C VAL A 77 -5.96 12.63 11.91
N ALA A 78 -4.72 12.96 12.22
CA ALA A 78 -3.55 12.23 11.74
C ALA A 78 -3.31 10.98 12.59
N ILE A 79 -3.10 9.82 11.95
CA ILE A 79 -2.79 8.54 12.59
C ILE A 79 -1.39 8.12 12.14
N MET A 80 -0.41 8.18 13.05
CA MET A 80 1.00 7.88 12.83
C MET A 80 1.46 6.71 13.69
N MET A 81 1.19 5.48 13.23
CA MET A 81 1.61 4.28 13.95
C MET A 81 1.78 3.07 13.02
N PRO A 82 2.62 2.09 13.39
CA PRO A 82 2.69 0.81 12.68
C PRO A 82 1.43 -0.04 12.94
N ASN A 83 1.41 -1.27 12.44
CA ASN A 83 0.32 -2.21 12.69
C ASN A 83 0.23 -2.57 14.18
N LEU A 84 -0.69 -1.94 14.87
CA LEU A 84 -1.02 -2.14 16.28
C LEU A 84 -2.54 -2.27 16.42
N LEU A 85 -3.02 -2.87 17.52
CA LEU A 85 -4.46 -2.97 17.82
C LEU A 85 -5.14 -1.59 17.94
N GLN A 86 -4.39 -0.56 18.26
CA GLN A 86 -4.87 0.82 18.35
C GLN A 86 -5.22 1.43 17.00
N TYR A 87 -4.60 0.95 15.90
CA TYR A 87 -4.87 1.51 14.58
C TYR A 87 -6.34 1.34 14.15
N PRO A 88 -6.93 0.13 14.13
CA PRO A 88 -8.35 -0.02 13.77
C PRO A 88 -9.28 0.70 14.75
N VAL A 89 -8.96 0.75 16.04
CA VAL A 89 -9.75 1.51 17.02
C VAL A 89 -9.76 3.01 16.70
N ALA A 90 -8.58 3.57 16.37
CA ALA A 90 -8.46 4.97 16.00
C ALA A 90 -9.13 5.27 14.66
N LEU A 91 -8.90 4.43 13.63
CA LEU A 91 -9.53 4.55 12.31
C LEU A 91 -11.05 4.61 12.43
N PHE A 92 -11.65 3.56 12.97
CA PHE A 92 -13.11 3.48 13.06
C PHE A 92 -13.70 4.50 14.03
N GLY A 93 -12.97 4.88 15.09
CA GLY A 93 -13.40 5.95 15.99
C GLY A 93 -13.42 7.33 15.31
N CYS A 94 -12.45 7.64 14.47
CA CYS A 94 -12.46 8.86 13.65
C CYS A 94 -13.63 8.86 12.67
N LEU A 95 -13.85 7.76 11.93
CA LEU A 95 -14.97 7.63 10.99
C LEU A 95 -16.32 7.77 11.70
N ARG A 96 -16.48 7.15 12.88
CA ARG A 96 -17.68 7.31 13.73
C ARG A 96 -17.94 8.75 14.12
N ALA A 97 -16.91 9.49 14.43
CA ALA A 97 -17.00 10.90 14.82
C ALA A 97 -17.21 11.84 13.61
N GLY A 98 -17.17 11.32 12.38
CA GLY A 98 -17.28 12.09 11.15
C GLY A 98 -15.99 12.85 10.81
N MET A 99 -14.86 12.42 11.35
CA MET A 99 -13.55 13.02 11.07
C MET A 99 -12.94 12.48 9.78
N VAL A 100 -12.05 13.25 9.18
CA VAL A 100 -11.23 12.82 8.05
C VAL A 100 -9.92 12.24 8.58
N VAL A 101 -9.64 10.99 8.26
CA VAL A 101 -8.40 10.33 8.66
C VAL A 101 -7.26 10.76 7.75
N VAL A 102 -6.11 11.14 8.34
CA VAL A 102 -4.87 11.40 7.62
C VAL A 102 -3.87 10.30 7.99
N ASN A 103 -3.65 9.36 7.09
CA ASN A 103 -2.69 8.29 7.31
C ASN A 103 -1.26 8.81 7.20
N VAL A 104 -0.45 8.58 8.25
CA VAL A 104 0.93 9.07 8.34
C VAL A 104 1.89 7.90 8.52
N ASN A 105 2.94 7.88 7.72
CA ASN A 105 4.00 6.89 7.87
C ASN A 105 4.82 7.16 9.16
N PRO A 106 4.91 6.21 10.11
CA PRO A 106 5.65 6.39 11.36
C PRO A 106 7.17 6.49 11.19
N LEU A 107 7.68 6.26 9.98
CA LEU A 107 9.10 6.37 9.65
C LEU A 107 9.47 7.68 8.94
N TYR A 108 8.53 8.62 8.80
CA TYR A 108 8.81 9.92 8.20
C TYR A 108 9.85 10.70 9.00
N THR A 109 10.67 11.45 8.28
CA THR A 109 11.53 12.48 8.83
C THR A 109 10.71 13.68 9.34
N ALA A 110 11.33 14.56 10.14
CA ALA A 110 10.68 15.77 10.63
C ALA A 110 10.12 16.63 9.49
N ARG A 111 10.88 16.79 8.39
CA ARG A 111 10.48 17.57 7.21
C ARG A 111 9.25 16.98 6.50
N GLU A 112 9.21 15.66 6.31
CA GLU A 112 8.07 14.98 5.66
C GLU A 112 6.82 15.07 6.52
N LEU A 113 6.97 14.86 7.83
CA LEU A 113 5.87 14.96 8.78
C LEU A 113 5.33 16.38 8.88
N GLU A 114 6.19 17.39 8.96
CA GLU A 114 5.80 18.80 8.98
C GLU A 114 4.98 19.15 7.74
N HIS A 115 5.50 18.80 6.55
CA HIS A 115 4.78 19.04 5.29
C HIS A 115 3.38 18.44 5.33
N GLN A 116 3.26 17.17 5.70
CA GLN A 116 1.96 16.48 5.69
C GLN A 116 0.97 17.05 6.71
N LEU A 117 1.43 17.38 7.93
CA LEU A 117 0.56 17.94 8.97
C LEU A 117 0.10 19.36 8.64
N VAL A 118 0.99 20.18 8.05
CA VAL A 118 0.65 21.53 7.61
C VAL A 118 -0.30 21.50 6.43
N ASP A 119 -0.01 20.71 5.38
CA ASP A 119 -0.83 20.63 4.15
C ASP A 119 -2.22 20.06 4.46
N SER A 120 -2.33 19.03 5.27
CA SER A 120 -3.62 18.45 5.67
C SER A 120 -4.42 19.35 6.60
N GLY A 121 -3.77 20.24 7.33
CA GLY A 121 -4.39 21.03 8.40
C GLY A 121 -4.98 20.15 9.50
N ALA A 122 -4.30 19.05 9.85
CA ALA A 122 -4.75 18.15 10.91
C ALA A 122 -4.78 18.88 12.26
N LYS A 123 -5.88 18.71 13.02
CA LYS A 123 -6.05 19.30 14.36
C LYS A 123 -5.59 18.36 15.47
N ALA A 124 -5.66 17.05 15.25
CA ALA A 124 -5.21 16.06 16.22
C ALA A 124 -4.23 15.07 15.58
N LEU A 125 -3.28 14.62 16.39
CA LEU A 125 -2.27 13.62 16.02
C LEU A 125 -2.30 12.45 17.00
N ILE A 126 -2.53 11.25 16.50
CA ILE A 126 -2.37 9.99 17.24
C ILE A 126 -1.03 9.40 16.83
N VAL A 127 -0.06 9.41 17.72
CA VAL A 127 1.32 9.03 17.38
C VAL A 127 1.82 7.85 18.22
N TYR A 128 2.49 6.92 17.56
CA TYR A 128 3.28 5.88 18.23
C TYR A 128 4.44 6.51 18.99
N ALA A 129 4.64 6.09 20.24
CA ALA A 129 5.67 6.64 21.11
C ALA A 129 7.10 6.58 20.53
N GLY A 130 7.39 5.58 19.69
CA GLY A 130 8.67 5.46 18.98
C GLY A 130 8.93 6.56 17.95
N SER A 131 7.86 7.17 17.40
CA SER A 131 7.93 8.25 16.41
C SER A 131 7.61 9.63 17.02
N ALA A 132 7.22 9.68 18.30
CA ALA A 132 6.81 10.92 18.96
C ALA A 132 7.93 11.98 19.03
N HIS A 133 9.19 11.56 19.01
CA HIS A 133 10.34 12.48 18.98
C HIS A 133 10.38 13.30 17.69
N VAL A 134 10.03 12.70 16.55
CA VAL A 134 9.98 13.39 15.25
C VAL A 134 8.96 14.53 15.29
N TYR A 135 7.75 14.27 15.83
CA TYR A 135 6.77 15.33 16.02
C TYR A 135 7.23 16.40 17.02
N ALA A 136 7.93 16.00 18.09
CA ALA A 136 8.42 16.96 19.09
C ALA A 136 9.36 18.02 18.50
N GLU A 137 10.09 17.72 17.42
CA GLU A 137 10.96 18.65 16.70
C GLU A 137 10.18 19.73 15.94
N ILE A 138 9.01 19.37 15.39
CA ILE A 138 8.22 20.23 14.49
C ILE A 138 6.92 20.79 15.12
N LYS A 139 6.63 20.46 16.37
CA LYS A 139 5.35 20.78 17.02
C LYS A 139 4.94 22.25 16.94
N HIS A 140 5.91 23.16 16.85
CA HIS A 140 5.66 24.61 16.76
C HIS A 140 5.38 25.09 15.33
N ALA A 141 5.63 24.24 14.32
CA ALA A 141 5.39 24.54 12.91
C ALA A 141 4.03 24.03 12.41
N THR A 142 3.30 23.30 13.23
CA THR A 142 2.04 22.65 12.85
C THR A 142 0.84 23.23 13.62
N ALA A 143 -0.35 23.08 13.06
CA ALA A 143 -1.63 23.48 13.67
C ALA A 143 -2.24 22.39 14.57
N ILE A 144 -1.47 21.38 14.99
CA ILE A 144 -1.95 20.31 15.86
C ILE A 144 -2.29 20.89 17.25
N GLU A 145 -3.54 20.79 17.64
CA GLU A 145 -4.07 21.21 18.93
C GLU A 145 -3.98 20.09 19.97
N HIS A 146 -4.13 18.83 19.53
CA HIS A 146 -4.24 17.67 20.40
C HIS A 146 -3.29 16.56 19.99
N VAL A 147 -2.53 16.04 20.95
CA VAL A 147 -1.61 14.91 20.72
C VAL A 147 -1.94 13.74 21.62
N LEU A 148 -2.17 12.59 21.01
CA LEU A 148 -2.43 11.34 21.68
C LEU A 148 -1.26 10.39 21.42
N VAL A 149 -0.62 9.91 22.48
CA VAL A 149 0.55 9.02 22.36
C VAL A 149 0.17 7.60 22.74
N THR A 150 0.52 6.64 21.89
CA THR A 150 0.30 5.22 22.15
C THR A 150 1.59 4.42 22.19
N GLU A 151 1.64 3.42 23.09
CA GLU A 151 2.70 2.40 23.17
C GLU A 151 2.17 1.05 22.67
N PRO A 152 3.03 0.13 22.19
CA PRO A 152 2.58 -1.13 21.57
C PRO A 152 1.68 -1.98 22.46
N GLY A 153 1.91 -1.93 23.77
CA GLY A 153 1.16 -2.72 24.75
C GLY A 153 -0.15 -2.12 25.22
N ASP A 154 -0.57 -0.93 24.77
CA ASP A 154 -1.65 -0.17 25.42
C ASP A 154 -3.00 -0.90 25.45
N LEU A 155 -3.32 -1.69 24.45
CA LEU A 155 -4.53 -2.51 24.40
C LEU A 155 -4.34 -3.96 24.88
N LEU A 156 -3.13 -4.31 25.34
CA LEU A 156 -2.87 -5.66 25.90
C LEU A 156 -3.37 -5.78 27.36
N PRO A 157 -3.66 -7.02 27.83
CA PRO A 157 -3.91 -7.29 29.24
C PRO A 157 -2.78 -6.77 30.14
N LEU A 158 -3.11 -6.39 31.38
CA LEU A 158 -2.26 -5.62 32.29
C LEU A 158 -0.81 -6.11 32.37
N VAL A 159 -0.61 -7.40 32.68
CA VAL A 159 0.74 -7.98 32.87
C VAL A 159 1.53 -7.92 31.55
N LYS A 160 0.91 -8.33 30.46
CA LYS A 160 1.53 -8.35 29.14
C LYS A 160 1.86 -6.94 28.66
N ARG A 161 0.95 -5.98 28.88
CA ARG A 161 1.18 -4.56 28.59
C ARG A 161 2.43 -4.03 29.28
N LEU A 162 2.52 -4.24 30.60
CA LEU A 162 3.67 -3.78 31.37
C LEU A 162 4.97 -4.38 30.87
N LEU A 163 4.94 -5.69 30.57
CA LEU A 163 6.11 -6.39 30.04
C LEU A 163 6.51 -5.87 28.64
N VAL A 164 5.55 -5.78 27.71
CA VAL A 164 5.82 -5.31 26.34
C VAL A 164 6.34 -3.88 26.34
N ASN A 165 5.67 -2.97 27.04
CA ASN A 165 6.07 -1.56 27.09
C ASN A 165 7.44 -1.40 27.79
N PHE A 166 7.72 -2.18 28.84
CA PHE A 166 9.04 -2.20 29.48
C PHE A 166 10.13 -2.68 28.52
N VAL A 167 9.90 -3.80 27.82
CA VAL A 167 10.88 -4.36 26.87
C VAL A 167 11.14 -3.38 25.72
N VAL A 168 10.09 -2.81 25.11
CA VAL A 168 10.23 -1.87 23.98
C VAL A 168 10.96 -0.60 24.42
N ARG A 169 10.63 -0.06 25.61
CA ARG A 169 11.21 1.20 26.09
C ARG A 169 12.62 1.06 26.65
N TYR A 170 12.87 0.05 27.48
CA TYR A 170 14.10 -0.04 28.25
C TYR A 170 15.09 -1.10 27.76
N VAL A 171 14.62 -2.23 27.23
CA VAL A 171 15.48 -3.30 26.73
C VAL A 171 15.87 -3.05 25.28
N ARG A 172 14.86 -2.87 24.39
CA ARG A 172 15.10 -2.61 22.98
C ARG A 172 15.39 -1.15 22.66
N LYS A 173 15.10 -0.24 23.58
CA LYS A 173 15.31 1.21 23.46
C LYS A 173 14.69 1.83 22.18
N MET A 174 13.55 1.29 21.75
CA MET A 174 12.85 1.72 20.53
C MET A 174 12.00 2.99 20.71
N ILE A 175 11.93 3.54 21.93
CA ILE A 175 11.22 4.77 22.23
C ILE A 175 12.25 5.85 22.64
N PRO A 176 12.65 6.72 21.70
CA PRO A 176 13.51 7.87 22.01
C PRO A 176 12.83 8.82 23.00
N LYS A 177 13.63 9.64 23.66
CA LYS A 177 13.09 10.71 24.53
C LYS A 177 12.37 11.75 23.67
N TYR A 178 11.19 12.17 24.09
CA TYR A 178 10.43 13.25 23.45
C TYR A 178 9.82 14.19 24.49
N ALA A 179 9.56 15.42 24.11
CA ALA A 179 8.97 16.46 24.96
C ALA A 179 7.76 17.08 24.24
N ILE A 180 6.58 16.51 24.48
CA ILE A 180 5.31 17.00 24.00
C ILE A 180 4.47 17.36 25.24
N GLY A 181 4.37 18.65 25.56
CA GLY A 181 3.91 19.15 26.86
C GLY A 181 2.51 18.71 27.28
N SER A 182 1.56 18.60 26.33
CA SER A 182 0.15 18.28 26.59
C SER A 182 -0.30 16.93 26.02
N ALA A 183 0.65 16.02 25.75
CA ALA A 183 0.29 14.70 25.19
C ALA A 183 -0.54 13.87 26.15
N VAL A 184 -1.65 13.31 25.67
CA VAL A 184 -2.53 12.42 26.41
C VAL A 184 -2.21 10.97 26.04
N PRO A 185 -2.00 10.05 26.99
CA PRO A 185 -1.87 8.64 26.70
C PRO A 185 -3.16 8.07 26.06
N PHE A 186 -3.05 7.44 24.90
CA PHE A 186 -4.18 6.84 24.17
C PHE A 186 -5.04 5.95 25.08
N ARG A 187 -4.41 5.19 25.95
CA ARG A 187 -5.10 4.29 26.88
C ARG A 187 -5.96 5.01 27.93
N ALA A 188 -5.58 6.21 28.34
CA ALA A 188 -6.36 7.00 29.31
C ALA A 188 -7.74 7.38 28.74
N ILE A 189 -7.78 7.63 27.44
CA ILE A 189 -8.99 7.97 26.69
C ILE A 189 -10.01 6.84 26.74
N LEU A 190 -9.56 5.60 26.51
CA LEU A 190 -10.42 4.42 26.49
C LEU A 190 -10.94 4.00 27.87
N LYS A 191 -10.46 4.63 28.95
CA LYS A 191 -10.93 4.41 30.32
C LYS A 191 -11.80 5.53 30.85
N ALA A 192 -11.82 6.66 30.17
CA ALA A 192 -12.64 7.79 30.55
C ALA A 192 -14.12 7.40 30.44
N ARG A 193 -14.91 7.81 31.43
CA ARG A 193 -16.37 7.73 31.30
C ARG A 193 -16.80 8.88 30.39
N MET A 194 -17.06 8.52 29.14
CA MET A 194 -17.55 9.45 28.14
C MET A 194 -19.08 9.35 28.02
N SER A 195 -19.69 10.41 27.52
CA SER A 195 -21.06 10.32 26.98
C SER A 195 -21.11 9.36 25.80
N ALA A 196 -22.32 8.94 25.41
CA ALA A 196 -22.44 8.23 24.13
C ALA A 196 -21.96 9.13 22.98
N TYR A 197 -21.23 8.55 22.03
CA TYR A 197 -20.85 9.32 20.84
C TYR A 197 -22.10 9.76 20.08
N ARG A 198 -22.00 10.89 19.40
CA ARG A 198 -23.09 11.40 18.56
C ARG A 198 -22.81 11.01 17.12
N ARG A 199 -23.67 10.13 16.57
CA ARG A 199 -23.58 9.79 15.14
C ARG A 199 -23.71 11.07 14.31
N PRO A 200 -22.78 11.37 13.41
CA PRO A 200 -22.88 12.55 12.55
C PRO A 200 -24.13 12.47 11.65
N GLU A 201 -24.90 13.55 11.65
CA GLU A 201 -26.06 13.65 10.76
C GLU A 201 -25.62 13.88 9.32
N LYS A 202 -26.37 13.32 8.36
CA LYS A 202 -26.22 13.59 6.92
C LYS A 202 -24.84 13.23 6.33
N LEU A 203 -24.14 12.23 6.87
CA LEU A 203 -23.01 11.64 6.14
C LEU A 203 -23.53 10.99 4.85
N THR A 204 -22.75 11.11 3.80
CA THR A 204 -23.05 10.54 2.48
C THR A 204 -21.82 9.86 1.89
N GLY A 205 -22.00 9.04 0.89
CA GLY A 205 -20.90 8.44 0.15
C GLY A 205 -19.89 9.44 -0.43
N LYS A 206 -20.31 10.69 -0.69
CA LYS A 206 -19.44 11.75 -1.25
C LYS A 206 -18.59 12.46 -0.19
N ASP A 207 -18.88 12.28 1.10
CA ASP A 207 -18.07 12.88 2.15
C ASP A 207 -16.65 12.32 2.13
N LEU A 208 -15.68 13.20 2.32
CA LEU A 208 -14.28 12.84 2.43
C LEU A 208 -14.07 11.98 3.68
N ALA A 209 -13.50 10.81 3.51
CA ALA A 209 -13.20 9.88 4.59
C ALA A 209 -11.72 9.87 4.96
N ILE A 210 -10.84 9.88 3.94
CA ILE A 210 -9.40 9.72 4.14
C ILE A 210 -8.63 10.69 3.22
N LEU A 211 -7.58 11.29 3.77
CA LEU A 211 -6.49 11.89 3.01
C LEU A 211 -5.32 10.91 2.98
N GLN A 212 -5.09 10.33 1.81
CA GLN A 212 -3.98 9.41 1.60
C GLN A 212 -2.84 10.12 0.89
N TYR A 213 -1.76 10.41 1.62
CA TYR A 213 -0.61 11.07 1.05
C TYR A 213 0.23 10.11 0.22
N THR A 214 0.58 10.57 -0.99
CA THR A 214 1.40 9.80 -1.93
C THR A 214 2.80 10.37 -1.95
N GLY A 215 3.79 9.52 -1.83
CA GLY A 215 5.17 9.89 -2.11
C GLY A 215 5.35 10.09 -3.62
N GLY A 216 5.01 11.28 -4.10
CA GLY A 216 5.26 11.64 -5.49
C GLY A 216 6.74 11.50 -5.83
N THR A 217 7.03 10.89 -6.95
CA THR A 217 8.41 10.71 -7.43
C THR A 217 9.04 12.03 -7.93
N THR A 218 8.27 13.13 -7.98
CA THR A 218 8.71 14.42 -8.57
C THR A 218 8.57 15.62 -7.63
N GLY A 219 8.05 15.46 -6.40
CA GLY A 219 7.79 16.62 -5.54
C GLY A 219 7.38 16.26 -4.12
N LEU A 220 6.87 17.25 -3.39
CA LEU A 220 6.26 17.06 -2.08
C LEU A 220 5.03 16.16 -2.18
N ALA A 221 4.82 15.31 -1.17
CA ALA A 221 3.69 14.41 -1.11
C ALA A 221 2.35 15.19 -1.21
N LYS A 222 1.41 14.64 -2.00
CA LYS A 222 0.07 15.22 -2.20
C LYS A 222 -0.96 14.33 -1.51
N GLY A 223 -1.95 14.93 -0.88
CA GLY A 223 -3.05 14.18 -0.23
C GLY A 223 -4.15 13.84 -1.24
N ALA A 224 -4.24 12.58 -1.66
CA ALA A 224 -5.38 12.10 -2.44
C ALA A 224 -6.64 12.08 -1.57
N MET A 225 -7.71 12.72 -2.05
CA MET A 225 -9.00 12.79 -1.38
C MET A 225 -9.84 11.55 -1.69
N LEU A 226 -9.97 10.65 -0.72
CA LEU A 226 -10.77 9.44 -0.84
C LEU A 226 -12.09 9.59 -0.09
N SER A 227 -13.19 9.54 -0.81
CA SER A 227 -14.54 9.60 -0.24
C SER A 227 -14.97 8.23 0.32
N ASN A 228 -16.07 8.21 1.08
CA ASN A 228 -16.70 6.95 1.50
C ASN A 228 -17.01 6.06 0.28
N SER A 229 -17.65 6.62 -0.76
CA SER A 229 -17.99 5.85 -1.97
C SER A 229 -16.77 5.31 -2.71
N ASN A 230 -15.65 6.06 -2.79
CA ASN A 230 -14.45 5.55 -3.46
C ASN A 230 -13.91 4.29 -2.78
N LEU A 231 -13.80 4.32 -1.45
CA LEU A 231 -13.29 3.21 -0.67
C LEU A 231 -14.25 2.01 -0.67
N LEU A 232 -15.56 2.25 -0.50
CA LEU A 232 -16.57 1.19 -0.54
C LEU A 232 -16.65 0.53 -1.91
N ALA A 233 -16.61 1.32 -2.99
CA ALA A 233 -16.55 0.76 -4.34
C ALA A 233 -15.37 -0.19 -4.51
N ASN A 234 -14.18 0.21 -4.04
CA ASN A 234 -13.00 -0.64 -4.15
C ASN A 234 -13.07 -1.87 -3.23
N VAL A 235 -13.64 -1.76 -2.03
CA VAL A 235 -13.94 -2.92 -1.17
C VAL A 235 -14.87 -3.91 -1.89
N THR A 236 -15.95 -3.41 -2.49
CA THR A 236 -16.90 -4.24 -3.26
C THR A 236 -16.24 -4.89 -4.48
N GLN A 237 -15.38 -4.15 -5.20
CA GLN A 237 -14.60 -4.67 -6.32
C GLN A 237 -13.68 -5.82 -5.88
N VAL A 238 -12.89 -5.61 -4.81
CA VAL A 238 -11.99 -6.62 -4.24
C VAL A 238 -12.77 -7.85 -3.80
N ASN A 239 -13.87 -7.66 -3.08
CA ASN A 239 -14.70 -8.76 -2.58
C ASN A 239 -15.39 -9.53 -3.71
N GLY A 240 -15.86 -8.84 -4.74
CA GLY A 240 -16.41 -9.44 -5.95
C GLY A 240 -15.39 -10.26 -6.74
N TRP A 241 -14.12 -9.85 -6.74
CA TRP A 241 -13.05 -10.54 -7.44
C TRP A 241 -12.70 -11.90 -6.86
N PHE A 242 -13.01 -12.15 -5.59
CA PHE A 242 -12.86 -13.49 -4.99
C PHE A 242 -13.81 -14.53 -5.57
N GLY A 243 -14.88 -14.13 -6.26
CA GLY A 243 -15.81 -15.04 -6.95
C GLY A 243 -16.43 -16.10 -6.04
N GLY A 244 -16.64 -15.79 -4.74
CA GLY A 244 -17.22 -16.70 -3.75
C GLY A 244 -16.27 -17.79 -3.22
N ARG A 245 -14.97 -17.66 -3.41
CA ARG A 245 -13.96 -18.61 -2.90
C ARG A 245 -13.64 -18.44 -1.41
N ASP A 246 -13.95 -17.30 -0.85
CA ASP A 246 -13.87 -17.01 0.57
C ASP A 246 -15.05 -17.60 1.33
N VAL A 247 -14.83 -17.91 2.60
CA VAL A 247 -15.86 -18.39 3.50
C VAL A 247 -16.09 -17.34 4.60
N PRO A 248 -17.19 -16.58 4.53
CA PRO A 248 -17.46 -15.53 5.50
C PRO A 248 -17.33 -16.03 6.94
N GLY A 249 -16.64 -15.25 7.77
CA GLY A 249 -16.37 -15.57 9.16
C GLY A 249 -15.28 -16.62 9.42
N LYS A 250 -14.59 -17.15 8.40
CA LYS A 250 -13.55 -18.18 8.57
C LYS A 250 -12.18 -17.76 8.03
N GLU A 251 -12.10 -16.64 7.36
CA GLU A 251 -10.83 -16.20 6.77
C GLU A 251 -9.89 -15.63 7.84
N ILE A 252 -8.60 -15.91 7.67
CA ILE A 252 -7.51 -15.39 8.50
C ILE A 252 -6.47 -14.79 7.58
N ILE A 253 -6.27 -13.48 7.67
CA ILE A 253 -5.28 -12.78 6.83
C ILE A 253 -4.06 -12.35 7.65
N ILE A 254 -2.87 -12.64 7.13
CA ILE A 254 -1.62 -12.10 7.67
C ILE A 254 -1.44 -10.68 7.11
N THR A 255 -1.51 -9.69 7.98
CA THR A 255 -1.40 -8.27 7.63
C THR A 255 0.00 -7.76 7.93
N ALA A 256 0.93 -8.09 7.04
CA ALA A 256 2.32 -7.64 7.09
C ALA A 256 2.51 -6.25 6.47
N LEU A 257 1.69 -5.89 5.49
CA LEU A 257 1.69 -4.55 4.91
C LEU A 257 1.12 -3.53 5.90
N PRO A 258 1.65 -2.28 5.91
CA PRO A 258 1.24 -1.28 6.89
C PRO A 258 -0.18 -0.75 6.62
N LEU A 259 -1.02 -0.71 7.65
CA LEU A 259 -2.40 -0.22 7.57
C LEU A 259 -2.50 1.28 7.25
N TYR A 260 -1.46 2.07 7.51
CA TYR A 260 -1.42 3.47 7.07
C TYR A 260 -1.24 3.62 5.55
N HIS A 261 -0.96 2.55 4.83
CA HIS A 261 -0.93 2.52 3.37
C HIS A 261 -2.27 2.00 2.83
N VAL A 262 -2.81 2.66 1.81
CA VAL A 262 -4.16 2.37 1.30
C VAL A 262 -4.33 0.91 0.83
N TYR A 263 -3.27 0.25 0.36
CA TYR A 263 -3.35 -1.16 -0.04
C TYR A 263 -3.79 -2.05 1.14
N ALA A 264 -3.06 -2.01 2.25
CA ALA A 264 -3.44 -2.80 3.41
C ALA A 264 -4.72 -2.27 4.09
N LEU A 265 -4.96 -0.97 4.05
CA LEU A 265 -6.18 -0.38 4.56
C LEU A 265 -7.41 -0.95 3.85
N THR A 266 -7.47 -0.88 2.53
CA THR A 266 -8.64 -1.33 1.78
C THR A 266 -8.70 -2.85 1.70
N VAL A 267 -7.63 -3.51 1.28
CA VAL A 267 -7.65 -4.96 1.04
C VAL A 267 -7.63 -5.75 2.34
N ASN A 268 -6.69 -5.47 3.27
CA ASN A 268 -6.58 -6.25 4.50
C ASN A 268 -7.59 -5.81 5.57
N CYS A 269 -7.64 -4.49 5.85
CA CYS A 269 -8.48 -3.99 6.93
C CYS A 269 -9.96 -3.97 6.52
N LEU A 270 -10.34 -3.23 5.47
CA LEU A 270 -11.76 -3.06 5.16
C LEU A 270 -12.37 -4.30 4.52
N SER A 271 -11.79 -4.82 3.41
CA SER A 271 -12.37 -5.95 2.67
C SER A 271 -12.50 -7.23 3.53
N TYR A 272 -11.46 -7.59 4.28
CA TYR A 272 -11.55 -8.76 5.17
C TYR A 272 -12.40 -8.51 6.42
N PHE A 273 -12.52 -7.25 6.88
CA PHE A 273 -13.41 -6.89 7.98
C PHE A 273 -14.89 -7.12 7.63
N GLU A 274 -15.32 -6.72 6.44
CA GLU A 274 -16.67 -6.98 5.95
C GLU A 274 -17.04 -8.47 5.99
N LYS A 275 -16.06 -9.34 5.71
CA LYS A 275 -16.24 -10.80 5.66
C LYS A 275 -16.20 -11.49 7.03
N GLY A 276 -16.06 -10.76 8.12
CA GLY A 276 -15.94 -11.35 9.46
C GLY A 276 -14.61 -12.07 9.68
N ALA A 277 -13.55 -11.70 8.97
CA ALA A 277 -12.25 -12.31 9.04
C ALA A 277 -11.42 -11.85 10.24
N LEU A 278 -10.42 -12.65 10.60
CA LEU A 278 -9.39 -12.29 11.58
C LEU A 278 -8.15 -11.73 10.88
N ASN A 279 -7.78 -10.50 11.22
CA ASN A 279 -6.56 -9.84 10.79
C ASN A 279 -5.42 -10.09 11.80
N ILE A 280 -4.36 -10.75 11.38
CA ILE A 280 -3.14 -10.93 12.17
C ILE A 280 -2.18 -9.78 11.85
N LEU A 281 -2.14 -8.77 12.70
CA LEU A 281 -1.33 -7.57 12.51
C LEU A 281 0.13 -7.85 12.83
N ILE A 282 1.00 -7.61 11.87
CA ILE A 282 2.46 -7.73 12.02
C ILE A 282 3.04 -6.31 12.20
N THR A 283 3.62 -6.06 13.37
CA THR A 283 4.13 -4.72 13.72
C THR A 283 5.43 -4.38 13.00
N ASP A 284 6.33 -5.36 12.84
CA ASP A 284 7.60 -5.21 12.08
C ASP A 284 7.78 -6.39 11.12
N PRO A 285 7.40 -6.26 9.85
CA PRO A 285 7.54 -7.33 8.86
C PRO A 285 9.00 -7.57 8.42
N ARG A 286 9.93 -6.70 8.78
CA ARG A 286 11.37 -6.88 8.50
C ARG A 286 12.01 -7.91 9.43
N ASP A 287 11.42 -8.17 10.59
CA ASP A 287 11.76 -9.32 11.43
C ASP A 287 11.13 -10.59 10.82
N THR A 288 11.74 -11.08 9.73
CA THR A 288 11.27 -12.28 8.99
C THR A 288 11.08 -13.49 9.92
N LYS A 289 11.99 -13.69 10.87
CA LYS A 289 11.88 -14.80 11.82
C LYS A 289 10.69 -14.63 12.76
N GLY A 290 10.46 -13.43 13.26
CA GLY A 290 9.29 -13.10 14.08
C GLY A 290 7.98 -13.26 13.32
N LEU A 291 7.96 -12.84 12.05
CA LEU A 291 6.81 -13.00 11.14
C LEU A 291 6.49 -14.48 10.93
N ILE A 292 7.47 -15.31 10.55
CA ILE A 292 7.27 -16.76 10.34
C ILE A 292 6.78 -17.43 11.63
N LYS A 293 7.35 -17.07 12.77
CA LYS A 293 6.90 -17.57 14.08
C LYS A 293 5.45 -17.19 14.39
N GLU A 294 5.01 -16.01 13.99
CA GLU A 294 3.61 -15.62 14.14
C GLU A 294 2.71 -16.38 13.17
N MET A 295 3.11 -16.49 11.89
CA MET A 295 2.38 -17.27 10.87
C MET A 295 2.17 -18.73 11.29
N SER A 296 3.18 -19.38 11.91
CA SER A 296 3.10 -20.77 12.35
C SER A 296 2.01 -21.07 13.39
N ARG A 297 1.41 -20.04 13.98
CA ARG A 297 0.36 -20.18 15.00
C ARG A 297 -1.05 -20.22 14.42
N TRP A 298 -1.18 -19.91 13.12
CA TRP A 298 -2.48 -19.66 12.52
C TRP A 298 -2.67 -20.49 11.25
N PRO A 299 -3.85 -21.10 11.05
CA PRO A 299 -4.23 -21.67 9.77
C PRO A 299 -4.66 -20.53 8.82
N PHE A 300 -3.70 -19.68 8.44
CA PHE A 300 -4.00 -18.49 7.64
C PHE A 300 -4.44 -18.85 6.22
N THR A 301 -5.41 -18.09 5.73
CA THR A 301 -6.04 -18.31 4.42
C THR A 301 -5.59 -17.31 3.38
N ALA A 302 -5.02 -16.19 3.84
CA ALA A 302 -4.58 -15.11 2.95
C ALA A 302 -3.32 -14.41 3.46
N LEU A 303 -2.54 -13.91 2.49
CA LEU A 303 -1.38 -13.07 2.72
C LEU A 303 -1.29 -12.02 1.60
N THR A 304 -1.10 -10.76 1.97
CA THR A 304 -0.73 -9.69 1.04
C THR A 304 0.70 -9.27 1.27
N GLY A 305 1.41 -8.93 0.20
CA GLY A 305 2.81 -8.54 0.31
C GLY A 305 3.32 -7.75 -0.88
N VAL A 306 4.59 -7.42 -0.80
CA VAL A 306 5.40 -6.89 -1.90
C VAL A 306 6.47 -7.91 -2.26
N ASN A 307 7.06 -7.80 -3.45
CA ASN A 307 8.08 -8.74 -3.93
C ASN A 307 9.19 -9.04 -2.91
N THR A 308 9.72 -8.01 -2.24
CA THR A 308 10.78 -8.17 -1.24
C THR A 308 10.37 -8.97 -0.01
N LEU A 309 9.09 -8.87 0.41
CA LEU A 309 8.55 -9.69 1.50
C LEU A 309 8.50 -11.16 1.08
N PHE A 310 7.96 -11.46 -0.09
CA PHE A 310 7.89 -12.83 -0.61
C PHE A 310 9.28 -13.44 -0.75
N GLN A 311 10.25 -12.69 -1.30
CA GLN A 311 11.64 -13.12 -1.38
C GLN A 311 12.24 -13.47 -0.01
N SER A 312 12.01 -12.62 0.99
CA SER A 312 12.56 -12.85 2.33
C SER A 312 11.96 -14.10 2.98
N LEU A 313 10.67 -14.35 2.75
CA LEU A 313 9.97 -15.53 3.27
C LEU A 313 10.47 -16.82 2.60
N VAL A 314 10.47 -16.91 1.27
CA VAL A 314 10.85 -18.15 0.56
C VAL A 314 12.31 -18.55 0.78
N ARG A 315 13.17 -17.58 1.08
CA ARG A 315 14.59 -17.84 1.39
C ARG A 315 14.83 -18.30 2.83
N HIS A 316 13.86 -18.11 3.72
CA HIS A 316 14.03 -18.48 5.12
C HIS A 316 13.70 -19.97 5.32
N PRO A 317 14.60 -20.80 5.88
CA PRO A 317 14.41 -22.25 5.97
C PRO A 317 13.17 -22.64 6.80
N ASP A 318 12.82 -21.88 7.83
CA ASP A 318 11.66 -22.17 8.67
C ASP A 318 10.33 -21.90 7.95
N PHE A 319 10.32 -21.13 6.86
CA PHE A 319 9.11 -20.82 6.10
C PHE A 319 8.56 -22.05 5.39
N ALA A 320 9.45 -22.84 4.78
CA ALA A 320 9.05 -24.07 4.07
C ALA A 320 8.47 -25.15 4.99
N ALA A 321 8.67 -25.03 6.31
CA ALA A 321 8.11 -25.94 7.30
C ALA A 321 6.68 -25.58 7.76
N LEU A 322 6.12 -24.46 7.29
CA LEU A 322 4.75 -24.05 7.61
C LEU A 322 3.71 -24.93 6.90
N ASP A 323 2.53 -25.02 7.49
CA ASP A 323 1.36 -25.64 6.85
C ASP A 323 0.63 -24.61 5.98
N PHE A 324 0.62 -24.82 4.66
CA PHE A 324 -0.05 -23.99 3.68
C PHE A 324 -1.38 -24.58 3.19
N SER A 325 -1.88 -25.64 3.81
CA SER A 325 -3.10 -26.36 3.37
C SER A 325 -4.36 -25.49 3.35
N THR A 326 -4.39 -24.42 4.17
CA THR A 326 -5.50 -23.47 4.25
C THR A 326 -5.28 -22.21 3.43
N LEU A 327 -4.08 -22.00 2.87
CA LEU A 327 -3.73 -20.79 2.12
C LEU A 327 -4.43 -20.77 0.76
N LYS A 328 -5.27 -19.76 0.51
CA LYS A 328 -6.09 -19.64 -0.69
C LYS A 328 -5.72 -18.44 -1.55
N VAL A 329 -5.40 -17.32 -0.90
CA VAL A 329 -5.19 -16.03 -1.56
C VAL A 329 -3.84 -15.45 -1.17
N VAL A 330 -2.98 -15.27 -2.15
CA VAL A 330 -1.71 -14.56 -1.97
C VAL A 330 -1.63 -13.47 -3.01
N SER A 331 -1.59 -12.21 -2.56
CA SER A 331 -1.61 -11.06 -3.46
C SER A 331 -0.36 -10.20 -3.30
N ALA A 332 0.29 -9.92 -4.44
CA ALA A 332 1.37 -8.95 -4.57
C ALA A 332 0.85 -7.65 -5.17
N GLY A 333 1.34 -6.52 -4.66
CA GLY A 333 1.01 -5.20 -5.20
C GLY A 333 2.00 -4.14 -4.75
N GLY A 334 1.88 -2.93 -5.31
CA GLY A 334 2.74 -1.79 -4.96
C GLY A 334 4.10 -1.78 -5.66
N MET A 335 4.57 -2.91 -6.16
CA MET A 335 5.75 -3.06 -7.02
C MET A 335 5.62 -4.34 -7.85
N ALA A 336 6.35 -4.40 -8.97
CA ALA A 336 6.37 -5.58 -9.83
C ALA A 336 6.81 -6.84 -9.06
N LEU A 337 6.12 -7.95 -9.30
CA LEU A 337 6.50 -9.26 -8.80
C LEU A 337 7.52 -9.88 -9.76
N GLN A 338 8.64 -10.32 -9.24
CA GLN A 338 9.66 -11.00 -10.04
C GLN A 338 9.27 -12.45 -10.33
N ALA A 339 9.48 -12.90 -11.56
CA ALA A 339 9.14 -14.25 -12.00
C ALA A 339 9.77 -15.35 -11.13
N ASP A 340 11.04 -15.17 -10.73
CA ASP A 340 11.74 -16.13 -9.86
C ASP A 340 11.10 -16.20 -8.47
N THR A 341 10.69 -15.06 -7.93
CA THR A 341 9.98 -15.01 -6.64
C THR A 341 8.65 -15.74 -6.73
N ALA A 342 7.89 -15.53 -7.82
CA ALA A 342 6.61 -16.19 -8.04
C ALA A 342 6.77 -17.71 -8.17
N ARG A 343 7.76 -18.17 -8.96
CA ARG A 343 8.07 -19.60 -9.14
C ARG A 343 8.50 -20.26 -7.82
N GLU A 344 9.40 -19.61 -7.07
CA GLU A 344 9.89 -20.16 -5.81
C GLU A 344 8.77 -20.20 -4.76
N TRP A 345 7.92 -19.17 -4.71
CA TRP A 345 6.74 -19.16 -3.85
C TRP A 345 5.83 -20.35 -4.14
N GLN A 346 5.49 -20.56 -5.42
CA GLN A 346 4.64 -21.69 -5.84
C GLN A 346 5.27 -23.03 -5.49
N ARG A 347 6.58 -23.18 -5.69
CA ARG A 347 7.31 -24.40 -5.35
C ARG A 347 7.23 -24.72 -3.85
N VAL A 348 7.34 -23.68 -2.98
CA VAL A 348 7.34 -23.86 -1.52
C VAL A 348 5.94 -24.04 -0.96
N THR A 349 4.95 -23.26 -1.43
CA THR A 349 3.62 -23.20 -0.82
C THR A 349 2.55 -23.96 -1.57
N GLY A 350 2.77 -24.31 -2.84
CA GLY A 350 1.76 -24.87 -3.72
C GLY A 350 0.70 -23.86 -4.22
N THR A 351 0.83 -22.56 -3.86
CA THR A 351 -0.13 -21.51 -4.25
C THR A 351 0.53 -20.50 -5.19
N GLN A 352 -0.28 -19.83 -6.04
CA GLN A 352 0.18 -18.73 -6.87
C GLN A 352 0.20 -17.41 -6.09
N VAL A 353 1.15 -16.53 -6.40
CA VAL A 353 1.07 -15.11 -6.03
C VAL A 353 0.34 -14.37 -7.14
N ILE A 354 -0.79 -13.79 -6.80
CA ILE A 354 -1.62 -13.02 -7.72
C ILE A 354 -1.16 -11.57 -7.70
N GLU A 355 -0.67 -11.09 -8.83
CA GLU A 355 -0.25 -9.70 -8.95
C GLU A 355 -1.46 -8.81 -9.22
N GLY A 356 -1.55 -7.71 -8.46
CA GLY A 356 -2.53 -6.66 -8.63
C GLY A 356 -1.84 -5.29 -8.76
N TYR A 357 -2.52 -4.35 -9.38
CA TYR A 357 -2.05 -3.00 -9.61
C TYR A 357 -3.04 -1.98 -9.07
N GLY A 358 -2.49 -0.87 -8.58
CA GLY A 358 -3.27 0.27 -8.12
C GLY A 358 -2.41 1.38 -7.58
N LEU A 359 -3.06 2.49 -7.26
CA LEU A 359 -2.46 3.72 -6.75
C LEU A 359 -3.24 4.23 -5.54
N SER A 360 -2.65 5.13 -4.77
CA SER A 360 -3.38 5.80 -3.69
C SER A 360 -4.59 6.55 -4.22
N GLU A 361 -4.48 7.09 -5.41
CA GLU A 361 -5.50 7.83 -6.15
C GLU A 361 -6.67 6.96 -6.63
N THR A 362 -6.55 5.64 -6.51
CA THR A 362 -7.58 4.67 -6.97
C THR A 362 -8.11 3.75 -5.86
N SER A 363 -7.89 4.04 -4.59
CA SER A 363 -8.49 3.48 -3.36
C SER A 363 -8.19 2.03 -2.93
N PRO A 364 -7.20 1.23 -3.34
CA PRO A 364 -6.20 1.49 -4.35
C PRO A 364 -6.39 0.74 -5.67
N VAL A 365 -7.16 -0.40 -5.72
CA VAL A 365 -7.01 -1.43 -6.75
C VAL A 365 -7.70 -1.04 -8.05
N VAL A 366 -6.95 -1.13 -9.13
CA VAL A 366 -7.42 -0.93 -10.51
C VAL A 366 -7.63 -2.26 -11.21
N SER A 367 -6.65 -3.17 -11.08
CA SER A 367 -6.66 -4.48 -11.75
C SER A 367 -6.02 -5.55 -10.89
N SER A 368 -6.36 -6.81 -11.17
CA SER A 368 -5.73 -7.97 -10.56
C SER A 368 -5.79 -9.17 -11.50
N ASN A 369 -4.83 -10.07 -11.39
CA ASN A 369 -4.92 -11.37 -12.02
C ASN A 369 -6.05 -12.21 -11.40
N PRO A 370 -6.65 -13.14 -12.14
CA PRO A 370 -7.59 -14.12 -11.61
C PRO A 370 -6.97 -14.99 -10.52
N LEU A 371 -7.76 -15.37 -9.50
CA LEU A 371 -7.28 -16.24 -8.41
C LEU A 371 -6.96 -17.67 -8.86
N ASP A 372 -7.45 -18.09 -10.03
CA ASP A 372 -7.19 -19.38 -10.65
C ASP A 372 -6.13 -19.33 -11.74
N LEU A 373 -5.32 -18.29 -11.74
CA LEU A 373 -4.21 -18.17 -12.67
C LEU A 373 -3.30 -19.41 -12.53
N PRO A 374 -3.12 -20.21 -13.60
CA PRO A 374 -2.39 -21.47 -13.49
C PRO A 374 -0.88 -21.27 -13.24
N GLU A 375 -0.33 -20.19 -13.77
CA GLU A 375 1.09 -19.83 -13.66
C GLU A 375 1.27 -18.31 -13.72
N TYR A 376 2.38 -17.82 -13.20
CA TYR A 376 2.76 -16.42 -13.29
C TYR A 376 2.90 -15.99 -14.76
N ASN A 377 2.23 -14.90 -15.14
CA ASN A 377 2.16 -14.43 -16.52
C ASN A 377 2.78 -13.05 -16.74
N GLY A 378 3.35 -12.41 -15.70
CA GLY A 378 3.98 -11.08 -15.77
C GLY A 378 3.01 -9.94 -16.07
N SER A 379 1.70 -10.14 -15.87
CA SER A 379 0.69 -9.10 -16.02
C SER A 379 0.20 -8.62 -14.66
N ILE A 380 -0.35 -7.40 -14.63
CA ILE A 380 -1.08 -6.86 -13.49
C ILE A 380 -2.58 -7.22 -13.52
N GLY A 381 -2.94 -8.17 -14.37
CA GLY A 381 -4.29 -8.70 -14.49
C GLY A 381 -5.24 -7.86 -15.33
N MET A 382 -6.53 -8.04 -15.10
CA MET A 382 -7.62 -7.36 -15.79
C MET A 382 -8.23 -6.27 -14.91
N PRO A 383 -8.74 -5.17 -15.52
CA PRO A 383 -9.46 -4.14 -14.78
C PRO A 383 -10.61 -4.72 -13.96
N PHE A 384 -10.83 -4.21 -12.77
CA PHE A 384 -11.95 -4.60 -11.91
C PHE A 384 -13.32 -4.18 -12.49
N PRO A 385 -14.42 -4.77 -12.01
CA PRO A 385 -15.77 -4.36 -12.41
C PRO A 385 -15.98 -2.85 -12.30
N GLU A 386 -16.63 -2.26 -13.31
CA GLU A 386 -16.86 -0.81 -13.43
C GLU A 386 -15.61 0.08 -13.45
N THR A 387 -14.42 -0.53 -13.58
CA THR A 387 -13.19 0.19 -13.89
C THR A 387 -12.99 0.22 -15.38
N ASN A 388 -12.97 1.43 -15.96
CA ASN A 388 -12.63 1.65 -17.35
C ASN A 388 -11.15 2.01 -17.46
N VAL A 389 -10.49 1.49 -18.47
CA VAL A 389 -9.10 1.82 -18.79
C VAL A 389 -8.97 2.22 -20.25
N SER A 390 -8.05 3.14 -20.51
CA SER A 390 -7.64 3.58 -21.84
C SER A 390 -6.12 3.69 -21.84
N ILE A 391 -5.47 3.15 -22.85
CA ILE A 391 -4.03 3.30 -23.04
C ILE A 391 -3.82 4.33 -24.12
N ARG A 392 -3.13 5.44 -23.81
CA ARG A 392 -3.07 6.64 -24.67
C ARG A 392 -1.64 7.03 -25.01
N ASP A 393 -1.47 7.55 -26.21
CA ASP A 393 -0.23 8.17 -26.65
C ASP A 393 -0.02 9.57 -26.00
N GLU A 394 1.06 10.24 -26.36
CA GLU A 394 1.40 11.59 -25.88
C GLU A 394 0.40 12.68 -26.28
N ASN A 395 -0.43 12.43 -27.29
CA ASN A 395 -1.48 13.33 -27.76
C ASN A 395 -2.84 13.02 -27.09
N GLY A 396 -2.89 12.04 -26.15
CA GLY A 396 -4.12 11.61 -25.49
C GLY A 396 -5.00 10.71 -26.37
N VAL A 397 -4.50 10.21 -27.51
CA VAL A 397 -5.22 9.33 -28.43
C VAL A 397 -5.01 7.89 -28.00
N GLU A 398 -6.12 7.14 -27.96
CA GLU A 398 -6.08 5.71 -27.59
C GLU A 398 -5.29 4.89 -28.62
N VAL A 399 -4.34 4.08 -28.13
CA VAL A 399 -3.47 3.24 -28.97
C VAL A 399 -4.10 1.86 -29.24
N ALA A 400 -3.56 1.15 -30.24
CA ALA A 400 -3.99 -0.21 -30.56
C ALA A 400 -3.56 -1.20 -29.47
N LEU A 401 -4.23 -2.37 -29.40
CA LEU A 401 -3.84 -3.47 -28.52
C LEU A 401 -2.38 -3.87 -28.74
N GLY A 402 -1.66 -4.15 -27.67
CA GLY A 402 -0.24 -4.49 -27.69
C GLY A 402 0.72 -3.30 -27.83
N VAL A 403 0.21 -2.10 -28.14
CA VAL A 403 1.02 -0.88 -28.21
C VAL A 403 1.11 -0.24 -26.84
N ALA A 404 2.30 0.19 -26.46
CA ALA A 404 2.53 0.88 -25.18
C ALA A 404 2.03 2.33 -25.22
N GLY A 405 1.43 2.76 -24.13
CA GLY A 405 0.98 4.13 -23.89
C GLY A 405 0.70 4.36 -22.42
N GLU A 406 0.32 5.59 -22.05
CA GLU A 406 -0.05 5.92 -20.68
C GLU A 406 -1.36 5.25 -20.28
N LEU A 407 -1.35 4.55 -19.16
CA LEU A 407 -2.53 3.95 -18.58
C LEU A 407 -3.39 5.04 -17.93
N CYS A 408 -4.59 5.24 -18.48
CA CYS A 408 -5.60 6.14 -17.95
C CYS A 408 -6.75 5.34 -17.37
N VAL A 409 -7.26 5.74 -16.20
CA VAL A 409 -8.23 4.97 -15.43
C VAL A 409 -9.44 5.84 -15.08
N SER A 410 -10.65 5.32 -15.27
CA SER A 410 -11.86 5.91 -14.70
C SER A 410 -12.70 4.84 -14.00
N GLY A 411 -13.35 5.20 -12.91
CA GLY A 411 -14.17 4.28 -12.14
C GLY A 411 -14.58 4.85 -10.78
N PRO A 412 -15.48 4.17 -10.07
CA PRO A 412 -16.01 4.68 -8.80
C PRO A 412 -14.96 4.78 -7.70
N GLN A 413 -13.86 4.04 -7.79
CA GLN A 413 -12.76 4.05 -6.83
C GLN A 413 -11.77 5.20 -7.02
N VAL A 414 -11.84 5.96 -8.12
CA VAL A 414 -10.91 7.06 -8.41
C VAL A 414 -11.17 8.23 -7.46
N MET A 415 -10.12 8.81 -6.91
CA MET A 415 -10.14 9.93 -5.96
C MET A 415 -10.96 11.13 -6.43
N LEU A 416 -11.38 11.97 -5.50
CA LEU A 416 -12.00 13.26 -5.82
C LEU A 416 -11.02 14.30 -6.37
N GLY A 417 -9.73 14.11 -6.18
CA GLY A 417 -8.63 15.00 -6.54
C GLY A 417 -7.61 15.12 -5.41
N TYR A 418 -6.65 16.03 -5.56
CA TYR A 418 -5.66 16.31 -4.53
C TYR A 418 -6.10 17.45 -3.59
N TRP A 419 -5.96 17.23 -2.30
CA TRP A 419 -6.33 18.18 -1.25
C TRP A 419 -5.65 19.54 -1.42
N ASN A 420 -6.46 20.60 -1.47
CA ASN A 420 -6.01 22.00 -1.67
C ASN A 420 -5.10 22.23 -2.90
N LYS A 421 -5.14 21.35 -3.91
CA LYS A 421 -4.30 21.44 -5.12
C LYS A 421 -5.13 21.21 -6.40
N PRO A 422 -6.05 22.14 -6.73
CA PRO A 422 -6.90 21.99 -7.92
C PRO A 422 -6.10 21.96 -9.23
N GLU A 423 -4.99 22.71 -9.33
CA GLU A 423 -4.13 22.70 -10.51
C GLU A 423 -3.50 21.33 -10.71
N ALA A 424 -2.92 20.76 -9.65
CA ALA A 424 -2.33 19.41 -9.70
C ALA A 424 -3.38 18.33 -9.99
N THR A 425 -4.64 18.55 -9.60
CA THR A 425 -5.75 17.67 -9.97
C THR A 425 -6.06 17.78 -11.45
N ALA A 426 -6.12 19.00 -11.99
CA ALA A 426 -6.38 19.25 -13.40
C ALA A 426 -5.27 18.71 -14.32
N GLU A 427 -4.03 18.67 -13.83
CA GLU A 427 -2.88 18.09 -14.57
C GLU A 427 -2.98 16.57 -14.78
N VAL A 428 -3.75 15.87 -13.96
CA VAL A 428 -3.84 14.40 -14.00
C VAL A 428 -5.23 13.87 -14.33
N MET A 429 -6.21 14.78 -14.53
CA MET A 429 -7.58 14.41 -14.91
C MET A 429 -7.87 14.89 -16.33
N THR A 430 -8.13 13.95 -17.22
CA THR A 430 -8.48 14.28 -18.61
C THR A 430 -9.87 14.89 -18.71
N ALA A 431 -10.15 15.61 -19.81
CA ALA A 431 -11.44 16.25 -20.05
C ALA A 431 -12.61 15.24 -20.15
N ASP A 432 -12.34 13.99 -20.51
CA ASP A 432 -13.32 12.90 -20.59
C ASP A 432 -13.38 12.05 -19.29
N GLY A 433 -12.75 12.52 -18.20
CA GLY A 433 -12.91 11.99 -16.85
C GLY A 433 -12.02 10.81 -16.50
N PHE A 434 -10.92 10.59 -17.21
CA PHE A 434 -9.91 9.61 -16.84
C PHE A 434 -8.82 10.25 -15.97
N PHE A 435 -8.33 9.48 -15.03
CA PHE A 435 -7.13 9.76 -14.26
C PHE A 435 -5.90 9.23 -14.99
N GLU A 436 -4.95 10.07 -15.30
CA GLU A 436 -3.64 9.74 -15.90
C GLU A 436 -2.71 9.23 -14.80
N THR A 437 -2.35 7.94 -14.88
CA THR A 437 -1.60 7.28 -13.79
C THR A 437 -0.11 7.63 -13.78
N GLY A 438 0.41 8.13 -14.89
CA GLY A 438 1.85 8.29 -15.12
C GLY A 438 2.59 6.96 -15.33
N ASP A 439 1.87 5.83 -15.35
CA ASP A 439 2.44 4.52 -15.65
C ASP A 439 2.14 4.17 -17.12
N LEU A 440 3.13 3.60 -17.80
CA LEU A 440 3.02 3.13 -19.18
C LEU A 440 2.64 1.65 -19.17
N ALA A 441 1.66 1.27 -19.98
CA ALA A 441 1.14 -0.09 -20.04
C ALA A 441 0.86 -0.53 -21.46
N THR A 442 0.72 -1.86 -21.63
CA THR A 442 0.12 -2.49 -22.81
C THR A 442 -1.10 -3.31 -22.37
N MET A 443 -2.01 -3.58 -23.31
CA MET A 443 -3.14 -4.51 -23.11
C MET A 443 -3.11 -5.57 -24.21
N ASP A 444 -3.26 -6.82 -23.84
CA ASP A 444 -3.38 -7.91 -24.81
C ASP A 444 -4.84 -8.13 -25.28
N GLU A 445 -5.02 -9.04 -26.24
CA GLU A 445 -6.34 -9.37 -26.83
C GLU A 445 -7.33 -9.98 -25.82
N LYS A 446 -6.85 -10.46 -24.68
CA LYS A 446 -7.68 -11.00 -23.58
C LYS A 446 -8.02 -9.93 -22.54
N GLY A 447 -7.42 -8.74 -22.64
CA GLY A 447 -7.61 -7.63 -21.70
C GLY A 447 -6.70 -7.66 -20.48
N TYR A 448 -5.62 -8.46 -20.50
CA TYR A 448 -4.59 -8.41 -19.49
C TYR A 448 -3.71 -7.18 -19.70
N LEU A 449 -3.51 -6.43 -18.64
CA LEU A 449 -2.63 -5.26 -18.58
C LEU A 449 -1.22 -5.67 -18.15
N ARG A 450 -0.20 -5.03 -18.76
CA ARG A 450 1.21 -5.15 -18.35
C ARG A 450 1.80 -3.77 -18.20
N ILE A 451 2.41 -3.48 -17.04
CA ILE A 451 3.19 -2.27 -16.86
C ILE A 451 4.52 -2.45 -17.59
N VAL A 452 4.90 -1.49 -18.40
CA VAL A 452 6.19 -1.47 -19.10
C VAL A 452 7.15 -0.43 -18.51
N GLY A 453 6.65 0.49 -17.70
CA GLY A 453 7.47 1.50 -17.00
C GLY A 453 6.68 2.69 -16.53
N ARG A 454 7.40 3.73 -16.10
CA ARG A 454 6.82 5.02 -15.77
C ARG A 454 7.17 6.05 -16.84
N LYS A 455 6.20 6.88 -17.22
CA LYS A 455 6.34 7.94 -18.23
C LYS A 455 7.58 8.83 -17.98
N LYS A 456 7.80 9.23 -16.74
CA LYS A 456 8.93 10.08 -16.31
C LYS A 456 10.26 9.35 -16.09
N ASP A 457 10.22 8.02 -15.98
CA ASP A 457 11.43 7.19 -15.83
C ASP A 457 11.89 6.60 -17.17
N MET A 458 11.10 6.81 -18.23
CA MET A 458 11.44 6.39 -19.59
C MET A 458 12.76 7.06 -20.03
N ILE A 459 13.64 6.27 -20.60
CA ILE A 459 14.97 6.68 -21.08
C ILE A 459 14.88 6.82 -22.59
N ILE A 460 15.39 7.91 -23.15
CA ILE A 460 15.40 8.12 -24.61
C ILE A 460 16.80 7.85 -25.13
N VAL A 461 16.98 6.75 -25.84
CA VAL A 461 18.28 6.32 -26.41
C VAL A 461 18.21 6.38 -27.92
N GLY A 462 18.90 7.31 -28.56
CA GLY A 462 18.90 7.46 -30.01
C GLY A 462 17.52 7.62 -30.63
N GLY A 463 16.62 8.32 -29.92
CA GLY A 463 15.22 8.51 -30.31
C GLY A 463 14.29 7.31 -30.03
N PHE A 464 14.79 6.25 -29.40
CA PHE A 464 13.99 5.10 -29.00
C PHE A 464 13.64 5.14 -27.51
N ASN A 465 12.40 4.80 -27.17
CA ASN A 465 11.95 4.68 -25.79
C ASN A 465 12.48 3.39 -25.18
N VAL A 466 13.20 3.50 -24.07
CA VAL A 466 13.66 2.40 -23.23
C VAL A 466 12.98 2.49 -21.88
N TYR A 467 12.32 1.42 -21.49
CA TYR A 467 11.59 1.33 -20.24
C TYR A 467 12.45 0.64 -19.17
N PRO A 468 12.78 1.31 -18.05
CA PRO A 468 13.60 0.74 -16.98
C PRO A 468 13.15 -0.64 -16.53
N ASP A 469 11.84 -0.81 -16.29
CA ASP A 469 11.28 -2.06 -15.77
C ASP A 469 11.51 -3.24 -16.73
N GLU A 470 11.51 -3.00 -18.05
CA GLU A 470 11.80 -4.03 -19.06
C GLU A 470 13.27 -4.49 -18.98
N VAL A 471 14.18 -3.54 -18.86
CA VAL A 471 15.62 -3.84 -18.72
C VAL A 471 15.90 -4.57 -17.41
N GLU A 472 15.32 -4.09 -16.30
CA GLU A 472 15.48 -4.67 -14.97
C GLU A 472 14.95 -6.10 -14.91
N ASN A 473 13.79 -6.38 -15.54
CA ASN A 473 13.22 -7.73 -15.61
C ASN A 473 14.18 -8.70 -16.30
N VAL A 474 14.71 -8.35 -17.46
CA VAL A 474 15.68 -9.20 -18.18
C VAL A 474 16.96 -9.41 -17.37
N VAL A 475 17.45 -8.37 -16.72
CA VAL A 475 18.68 -8.45 -15.90
C VAL A 475 18.46 -9.35 -14.67
N THR A 476 17.29 -9.27 -14.03
CA THR A 476 16.99 -10.09 -12.84
C THR A 476 16.73 -11.56 -13.15
N GLU A 477 16.56 -11.94 -14.43
CA GLU A 477 16.55 -13.35 -14.85
C GLU A 477 17.95 -13.98 -14.83
N HIS A 478 19.02 -13.18 -14.79
CA HIS A 478 20.37 -13.71 -14.64
C HIS A 478 20.56 -14.36 -13.27
N PRO A 479 21.07 -15.62 -13.19
CA PRO A 479 21.13 -16.39 -11.94
C PRO A 479 21.92 -15.73 -10.81
N ASP A 480 22.89 -14.89 -11.13
CA ASP A 480 23.73 -14.19 -10.15
C ASP A 480 23.16 -12.85 -9.68
N VAL A 481 22.10 -12.35 -10.31
CA VAL A 481 21.51 -11.06 -9.96
C VAL A 481 20.45 -11.25 -8.88
N LEU A 482 20.51 -10.38 -7.88
CA LEU A 482 19.54 -10.32 -6.80
C LEU A 482 18.50 -9.23 -7.02
N GLU A 483 18.99 -8.03 -7.40
CA GLU A 483 18.19 -6.85 -7.65
C GLU A 483 18.83 -6.03 -8.76
N ALA A 484 18.01 -5.32 -9.51
CA ALA A 484 18.46 -4.40 -10.54
C ALA A 484 17.61 -3.13 -10.52
N ALA A 485 18.23 -2.01 -10.87
CA ALA A 485 17.56 -0.75 -11.18
C ALA A 485 18.29 -0.05 -12.32
N CYS A 486 17.57 0.59 -13.24
CA CYS A 486 18.20 1.38 -14.26
C CYS A 486 17.63 2.80 -14.38
N ILE A 487 18.47 3.72 -14.82
CA ILE A 487 18.15 5.11 -15.09
C ILE A 487 18.77 5.56 -16.39
N GLY A 488 18.24 6.62 -16.99
CA GLY A 488 18.92 7.39 -18.03
C GLY A 488 19.99 8.27 -17.41
N VAL A 489 21.14 8.30 -18.05
CA VAL A 489 22.23 9.24 -17.74
C VAL A 489 22.77 9.81 -19.05
N PRO A 490 23.33 11.05 -19.05
CA PRO A 490 23.95 11.61 -20.24
C PRO A 490 25.04 10.70 -20.80
N ASP A 491 25.16 10.66 -22.14
CA ASP A 491 26.25 9.95 -22.77
C ASP A 491 27.56 10.75 -22.66
N ASP A 492 28.68 10.06 -22.37
CA ASP A 492 30.00 10.70 -22.23
C ASP A 492 30.53 11.24 -23.58
N ASP A 493 29.97 10.79 -24.71
CA ASP A 493 30.37 11.17 -26.05
C ASP A 493 29.76 12.51 -26.53
N GLY A 494 28.96 13.20 -25.71
CA GLY A 494 28.56 14.60 -25.89
C GLY A 494 27.36 14.84 -26.82
N ASP A 495 26.65 13.81 -27.24
CA ASP A 495 25.33 13.94 -27.84
C ASP A 495 24.29 14.16 -26.75
N ASP A 496 23.23 14.95 -27.04
CA ASP A 496 22.12 15.23 -26.09
C ASP A 496 21.28 13.99 -25.75
N ASP A 497 21.70 12.79 -26.10
CA ASP A 497 21.04 11.52 -25.89
C ASP A 497 21.38 10.91 -24.52
N GLU A 498 20.41 10.23 -23.95
CA GLU A 498 20.61 9.44 -22.74
C GLU A 498 21.16 8.06 -23.09
N VAL A 499 21.87 7.45 -22.14
CA VAL A 499 22.23 6.03 -22.17
C VAL A 499 21.74 5.32 -20.93
N VAL A 500 21.46 4.03 -21.06
CA VAL A 500 21.01 3.21 -19.93
C VAL A 500 22.20 2.95 -18.99
N LYS A 501 22.05 3.41 -17.72
CA LYS A 501 22.93 3.02 -16.61
C LYS A 501 22.18 2.04 -15.70
N LEU A 502 22.80 0.88 -15.46
CA LEU A 502 22.30 -0.22 -14.67
C LEU A 502 23.02 -0.28 -13.33
N PHE A 503 22.24 -0.32 -12.24
CA PHE A 503 22.71 -0.62 -10.89
C PHE A 503 22.28 -2.05 -10.52
N VAL A 504 23.20 -2.86 -9.99
CA VAL A 504 22.96 -4.27 -9.74
C VAL A 504 23.42 -4.66 -8.34
N VAL A 505 22.56 -5.37 -7.63
CA VAL A 505 22.92 -6.12 -6.43
C VAL A 505 23.04 -7.58 -6.83
N VAL A 506 24.20 -8.18 -6.58
CA VAL A 506 24.47 -9.58 -6.91
C VAL A 506 24.35 -10.50 -5.69
N ARG A 507 24.20 -11.78 -5.94
CA ARG A 507 24.18 -12.80 -4.88
C ARG A 507 25.53 -12.88 -4.19
N GLU A 508 25.53 -13.20 -2.93
CA GLU A 508 26.77 -13.40 -2.16
C GLU A 508 27.65 -14.50 -2.79
N GLY A 509 28.93 -14.18 -3.00
CA GLY A 509 29.88 -15.07 -3.66
C GLY A 509 29.85 -15.04 -5.19
N SER A 510 28.99 -14.26 -5.82
CA SER A 510 28.99 -14.08 -7.27
C SER A 510 30.25 -13.34 -7.73
N ALA A 511 30.80 -13.77 -8.88
CA ALA A 511 31.93 -13.15 -9.57
C ALA A 511 31.50 -12.57 -10.94
N VAL A 512 30.20 -12.35 -11.17
CA VAL A 512 29.70 -11.81 -12.42
C VAL A 512 30.27 -10.43 -12.69
N THR A 513 30.69 -10.19 -13.94
CA THR A 513 31.29 -8.92 -14.35
C THR A 513 30.30 -8.04 -15.14
N PRO A 514 30.56 -6.72 -15.27
CA PRO A 514 29.76 -5.84 -16.11
C PRO A 514 29.66 -6.34 -17.57
N GLU A 515 30.75 -6.88 -18.11
CA GLU A 515 30.80 -7.40 -19.47
C GLU A 515 29.90 -8.62 -19.66
N GLN A 516 29.85 -9.51 -18.65
CA GLN A 516 28.98 -10.70 -18.67
C GLN A 516 27.51 -10.29 -18.61
N LEU A 517 27.15 -9.34 -17.74
CA LEU A 517 25.77 -8.80 -17.68
C LEU A 517 25.38 -8.11 -18.98
N ARG A 518 26.29 -7.33 -19.59
CA ARG A 518 26.04 -6.70 -20.89
C ARG A 518 25.89 -7.74 -22.00
N ALA A 519 26.66 -8.83 -21.97
CA ALA A 519 26.51 -9.93 -22.92
C ALA A 519 25.15 -10.61 -22.77
N TRP A 520 24.74 -10.90 -21.53
CA TRP A 520 23.39 -11.40 -21.21
C TRP A 520 22.30 -10.50 -21.79
N CYS A 521 22.39 -9.18 -21.54
CA CYS A 521 21.44 -8.21 -22.08
C CYS A 521 21.41 -8.22 -23.62
N LYS A 522 22.56 -8.31 -24.28
CA LYS A 522 22.65 -8.37 -25.76
C LYS A 522 21.97 -9.59 -26.37
N GLU A 523 21.94 -10.69 -25.65
CA GLU A 523 21.28 -11.93 -26.09
C GLU A 523 19.77 -11.88 -25.89
N ASN A 524 19.29 -11.08 -24.92
CA ASN A 524 17.91 -11.13 -24.47
C ASN A 524 17.10 -9.85 -24.75
N MET A 525 17.71 -8.78 -25.30
CA MET A 525 17.00 -7.53 -25.62
C MET A 525 17.61 -6.81 -26.83
N ALA A 526 16.87 -5.85 -27.38
CA ALA A 526 17.31 -5.03 -28.50
C ALA A 526 18.54 -4.18 -28.12
N ALA A 527 19.44 -3.95 -29.10
CA ALA A 527 20.75 -3.33 -28.88
C ALA A 527 20.68 -1.96 -28.18
N TYR A 528 19.68 -1.13 -28.50
CA TYR A 528 19.51 0.20 -27.90
C TYR A 528 19.06 0.16 -26.42
N LYS A 529 18.53 -0.99 -25.93
CA LYS A 529 18.16 -1.21 -24.53
C LYS A 529 19.32 -1.71 -23.67
N VAL A 530 20.40 -2.17 -24.27
CA VAL A 530 21.54 -2.75 -23.56
C VAL A 530 22.24 -1.68 -22.72
N PRO A 531 22.45 -1.89 -21.42
CA PRO A 531 23.11 -0.90 -20.56
C PRO A 531 24.53 -0.57 -21.04
N LYS A 532 24.79 0.73 -21.23
CA LYS A 532 26.16 1.21 -21.56
C LYS A 532 27.03 1.23 -20.30
N LYS A 533 26.46 1.57 -19.16
CA LYS A 533 27.13 1.67 -17.85
C LYS A 533 26.53 0.65 -16.87
N VAL A 534 27.36 -0.06 -16.12
CA VAL A 534 26.94 -1.02 -15.08
C VAL A 534 27.69 -0.71 -13.79
N GLU A 535 26.96 -0.57 -12.70
CA GLU A 535 27.49 -0.30 -11.37
C GLU A 535 26.97 -1.33 -10.35
N PHE A 536 27.89 -1.99 -9.64
CA PHE A 536 27.52 -2.91 -8.58
C PHE A 536 27.32 -2.18 -7.27
N ARG A 537 26.27 -2.56 -6.55
CA ARG A 537 25.90 -2.03 -5.24
C ARG A 537 25.70 -3.16 -4.24
N THR A 538 25.87 -2.86 -2.97
CA THR A 538 25.50 -3.77 -1.88
C THR A 538 23.99 -3.76 -1.62
N GLU A 539 23.34 -2.63 -1.86
CA GLU A 539 21.90 -2.43 -1.75
C GLU A 539 21.44 -1.30 -2.69
N LEU A 540 20.16 -1.30 -3.05
CA LEU A 540 19.52 -0.20 -3.77
C LEU A 540 18.75 0.69 -2.79
N PRO A 541 18.63 2.01 -3.03
CA PRO A 541 17.80 2.89 -2.24
C PRO A 541 16.32 2.48 -2.39
N LYS A 542 15.62 2.33 -1.27
CA LYS A 542 14.24 1.85 -1.24
C LYS A 542 13.35 2.69 -0.35
N SER A 543 12.10 2.82 -0.76
CA SER A 543 11.05 3.36 0.10
C SER A 543 10.73 2.40 1.26
N ASN A 544 9.97 2.89 2.24
CA ASN A 544 9.53 2.10 3.40
C ASN A 544 8.63 0.90 3.05
N VAL A 545 8.08 0.88 1.83
CA VAL A 545 7.31 -0.23 1.27
C VAL A 545 8.16 -1.09 0.31
N GLY A 546 9.48 -0.93 0.30
CA GLY A 546 10.42 -1.75 -0.46
C GLY A 546 10.60 -1.35 -1.95
N LYS A 547 9.97 -0.27 -2.42
CA LYS A 547 10.07 0.21 -3.80
C LYS A 547 11.41 0.92 -4.02
N VAL A 548 12.12 0.57 -5.10
CA VAL A 548 13.37 1.24 -5.50
C VAL A 548 13.12 2.72 -5.80
N LEU A 549 13.95 3.59 -5.24
CA LEU A 549 13.88 5.04 -5.39
C LEU A 549 14.86 5.50 -6.50
N ARG A 550 14.45 5.35 -7.77
CA ARG A 550 15.27 5.75 -8.93
C ARG A 550 15.66 7.23 -8.91
N ARG A 551 14.86 8.08 -8.25
CA ARG A 551 15.21 9.47 -8.06
C ARG A 551 16.51 9.64 -7.27
N GLU A 552 16.69 8.92 -6.18
CA GLU A 552 17.93 8.99 -5.39
C GLU A 552 19.12 8.54 -6.22
N LEU A 553 18.94 7.49 -7.04
CA LEU A 553 19.99 7.06 -7.97
C LEU A 553 20.35 8.13 -9.02
N ARG A 554 19.36 8.91 -9.51
CA ARG A 554 19.62 10.04 -10.41
C ARG A 554 20.31 11.19 -9.69
N ASP A 555 19.81 11.56 -8.51
CA ASP A 555 20.35 12.69 -7.71
C ASP A 555 21.82 12.43 -7.36
N GLU A 556 22.23 11.19 -7.08
CA GLU A 556 23.63 10.77 -6.88
C GLU A 556 24.49 11.01 -8.14
N GLN A 557 23.94 10.82 -9.36
CA GLN A 557 24.70 11.01 -10.61
C GLN A 557 24.88 12.49 -10.94
N VAL A 558 24.00 13.38 -10.47
CA VAL A 558 24.10 14.83 -10.68
C VAL A 558 25.07 15.47 -9.68
N ALA A 559 25.23 14.85 -8.51
CA ALA A 559 26.06 15.36 -7.42
C ALA A 559 27.55 14.94 -7.52
N GLY A 560 27.91 13.97 -8.36
CA GLY A 560 29.26 13.46 -8.58
C GLY A 560 29.81 13.91 -9.93
#